data_338a09b310906badb5e7584d7e903b0a
#
_entry.id   338a09b310906badb5e7584d7e903b0a
#
_cell.length_a   1.000
_cell.length_b   1.000
_cell.length_c   1.000
_cell.angle_alpha   90.00
_cell.angle_beta   90.00
_cell.angle_gamma   90.00
#
_symmetry.space_group_name_H-M   'P 1'
#
loop_
_entity.id
_entity.type
_entity.pdbx_description
1 polymer ?
#
loop_
_entity_poly.entity_id
_entity_poly.type
_entity_poly.pdbx_seq_one_letter_code
_entity_poly.pdbx_strand_id
1 'polypeptide(L)'
;TWMAHLYRAQQANTFYSPGGTAGMGWALPAAVGLKLVYPDQPVVCISGDGGYMMTVNAISTAVQYDLPIICVVFNNGTLGMVNDHQPEGHKIASEFYPTNNATVAEGMGAWGIQINDSKDLPDALRAAQASGRTAVIDVIIDPGPSPDDWRMGAWKAGQT
;
A
#
# COMPACT_ATOMS: atom_id res chain seq x y z
N THR A 1 -7.61 -3.03 2.29
CA THR A 1 -8.81 -3.91 2.17
C THR A 1 -8.66 -4.88 1.01
N TRP A 2 -8.37 -4.43 -0.23
CA TRP A 2 -8.32 -5.30 -1.41
C TRP A 2 -7.31 -6.45 -1.31
N MET A 3 -6.15 -6.24 -0.73
CA MET A 3 -5.17 -7.31 -0.52
C MET A 3 -5.69 -8.43 0.38
N ALA A 4 -6.54 -8.11 1.37
CA ALA A 4 -7.14 -9.14 2.21
C ALA A 4 -8.09 -10.09 1.45
N HIS A 5 -8.60 -9.64 0.30
CA HIS A 5 -9.45 -10.46 -0.57
C HIS A 5 -8.68 -11.21 -1.66
N LEU A 6 -7.58 -10.65 -2.12
CA LEU A 6 -6.86 -11.15 -3.31
C LEU A 6 -5.60 -11.94 -2.95
N TYR A 7 -4.94 -11.61 -1.84
CA TYR A 7 -3.71 -12.26 -1.44
C TYR A 7 -3.99 -13.66 -0.86
N ARG A 8 -3.23 -14.66 -1.33
CA ARG A 8 -3.26 -16.04 -0.82
C ARG A 8 -2.02 -16.29 0.00
N ALA A 9 -2.16 -16.27 1.33
CA ALA A 9 -1.08 -16.63 2.23
C ALA A 9 -0.71 -18.10 2.04
N GLN A 10 0.57 -18.38 1.79
CA GLN A 10 1.09 -19.75 1.59
C GLN A 10 1.50 -20.41 2.91
N GLN A 11 1.72 -19.62 3.94
CA GLN A 11 2.14 -20.09 5.26
C GLN A 11 1.36 -19.37 6.35
N ALA A 12 1.23 -20.00 7.51
CA ALA A 12 0.64 -19.36 8.69
C ALA A 12 1.50 -18.18 9.16
N ASN A 13 0.84 -17.15 9.68
CA ASN A 13 1.49 -15.95 10.23
C ASN A 13 2.36 -15.16 9.24
N THR A 14 2.01 -15.20 7.94
CA THR A 14 2.71 -14.42 6.90
C THR A 14 1.86 -13.31 6.29
N PHE A 15 0.61 -13.19 6.71
CA PHE A 15 -0.29 -12.13 6.25
C PHE A 15 -1.06 -11.54 7.44
N TYR A 16 -0.99 -10.24 7.57
CA TYR A 16 -1.66 -9.46 8.61
C TYR A 16 -2.52 -8.38 7.98
N SER A 17 -3.73 -8.23 8.47
CA SER A 17 -4.63 -7.16 8.06
C SER A 17 -5.39 -6.61 9.27
N PRO A 18 -5.78 -5.33 9.26
CA PRO A 18 -6.59 -4.80 10.35
C PRO A 18 -7.96 -5.48 10.32
N GLY A 19 -8.31 -6.18 11.37
CA GLY A 19 -9.65 -6.72 11.57
C GLY A 19 -10.64 -5.65 12.02
N GLY A 20 -11.90 -6.03 12.16
CA GLY A 20 -12.93 -5.13 12.68
C GLY A 20 -13.20 -3.94 11.75
N THR A 21 -12.95 -2.73 12.23
CA THR A 21 -13.23 -1.48 11.49
C THR A 21 -12.25 -1.19 10.34
N ALA A 22 -11.16 -1.94 10.21
CA ALA A 22 -10.17 -1.82 9.14
C ALA A 22 -9.70 -0.37 8.90
N GLY A 23 -9.30 0.34 9.97
CA GLY A 23 -8.90 1.75 9.91
C GLY A 23 -7.79 2.03 8.90
N MET A 24 -7.93 3.11 8.13
CA MET A 24 -6.89 3.58 7.22
C MET A 24 -5.62 3.97 7.99
N GLY A 25 -4.45 3.83 7.34
CA GLY A 25 -3.16 4.16 7.95
C GLY A 25 -2.56 3.04 8.82
N TRP A 26 -3.23 1.91 9.00
CA TRP A 26 -2.75 0.81 9.85
C TRP A 26 -1.50 0.11 9.31
N ALA A 27 -1.38 -0.05 7.99
CA ALA A 27 -0.38 -0.94 7.38
C ALA A 27 1.07 -0.55 7.67
N LEU A 28 1.39 0.74 7.56
CA LEU A 28 2.77 1.21 7.72
C LEU A 28 3.28 1.10 9.17
N PRO A 29 2.57 1.62 10.21
CA PRO A 29 3.01 1.41 11.59
C PRO A 29 2.98 -0.06 12.02
N ALA A 30 2.06 -0.87 11.48
CA ALA A 30 2.07 -2.31 11.73
C ALA A 30 3.34 -2.99 11.15
N ALA A 31 3.79 -2.60 9.96
CA ALA A 31 5.03 -3.11 9.38
C ALA A 31 6.26 -2.75 10.22
N VAL A 32 6.30 -1.53 10.77
CA VAL A 32 7.36 -1.13 11.73
C VAL A 32 7.35 -2.06 12.95
N GLY A 33 6.19 -2.29 13.54
CA GLY A 33 6.05 -3.20 14.68
C GLY A 33 6.41 -4.65 14.34
N LEU A 34 5.98 -5.15 13.18
CA LEU A 34 6.30 -6.49 12.71
C LEU A 34 7.81 -6.67 12.48
N LYS A 35 8.50 -5.65 11.96
CA LYS A 35 9.95 -5.72 11.74
C LYS A 35 10.74 -5.80 13.04
N LEU A 36 10.23 -5.21 14.13
CA LEU A 36 10.82 -5.36 15.46
C LEU A 36 10.63 -6.79 16.01
N VAL A 37 9.49 -7.42 15.71
CA VAL A 37 9.20 -8.80 16.15
C VAL A 37 9.92 -9.84 15.31
N TYR A 38 10.06 -9.57 14.01
CA TYR A 38 10.68 -10.46 13.03
C TYR A 38 11.87 -9.78 12.33
N PRO A 39 12.98 -9.52 13.03
CA PRO A 39 14.10 -8.72 12.51
C PRO A 39 14.76 -9.33 11.27
N ASP A 40 14.80 -10.66 11.17
CA ASP A 40 15.46 -11.38 10.08
C ASP A 40 14.53 -11.66 8.88
N GLN A 41 13.23 -11.42 9.04
CA GLN A 41 12.26 -11.68 7.96
C GLN A 41 12.03 -10.43 7.11
N PRO A 42 11.84 -10.58 5.80
CA PRO A 42 11.37 -9.48 4.98
C PRO A 42 9.95 -9.07 5.40
N VAL A 43 9.75 -7.77 5.60
CA VAL A 43 8.43 -7.20 5.91
C VAL A 43 8.02 -6.26 4.80
N VAL A 44 6.89 -6.58 4.16
CA VAL A 44 6.29 -5.76 3.11
C VAL A 44 4.93 -5.27 3.58
N CYS A 45 4.70 -3.97 3.58
CA CYS A 45 3.36 -3.42 3.77
C CYS A 45 2.79 -2.92 2.43
N ILE A 46 1.48 -3.04 2.29
CA ILE A 46 0.74 -2.56 1.12
C ILE A 46 -0.32 -1.58 1.61
N SER A 47 -0.30 -0.39 1.03
CA SER A 47 -1.26 0.67 1.36
C SER A 47 -1.72 1.37 0.09
N GLY A 48 -2.89 1.99 0.13
CA GLY A 48 -3.24 3.05 -0.82
C GLY A 48 -2.56 4.36 -0.42
N ASP A 49 -2.46 5.28 -1.35
CA ASP A 49 -1.87 6.61 -1.16
C ASP A 49 -2.46 7.38 0.02
N GLY A 50 -3.80 7.43 0.14
CA GLY A 50 -4.46 8.07 1.26
C GLY A 50 -4.13 7.42 2.61
N GLY A 51 -4.11 6.07 2.67
CA GLY A 51 -3.72 5.34 3.88
C GLY A 51 -2.26 5.53 4.25
N TYR A 52 -1.37 5.57 3.26
CA TYR A 52 0.04 5.84 3.45
C TYR A 52 0.28 7.24 4.03
N MET A 53 -0.33 8.27 3.43
CA MET A 53 -0.17 9.65 3.86
C MET A 53 -0.70 9.92 5.28
N MET A 54 -1.69 9.17 5.75
CA MET A 54 -2.19 9.31 7.14
C MET A 54 -1.15 8.96 8.20
N THR A 55 -0.16 8.14 7.88
CA THR A 55 0.85 7.65 8.84
C THR A 55 2.26 7.68 8.27
N VAL A 56 2.49 8.52 7.26
CA VAL A 56 3.79 8.65 6.57
C VAL A 56 4.95 8.94 7.52
N ASN A 57 4.70 9.59 8.64
CA ASN A 57 5.67 9.82 9.71
C ASN A 57 6.30 8.55 10.28
N ALA A 58 5.64 7.39 10.15
CA ALA A 58 6.22 6.11 10.55
C ALA A 58 7.46 5.70 9.71
N ILE A 59 7.63 6.28 8.50
CA ILE A 59 8.86 6.14 7.71
C ILE A 59 10.06 6.70 8.47
N SER A 60 9.94 7.90 9.08
CA SER A 60 11.02 8.47 9.88
C SER A 60 11.41 7.57 11.05
N THR A 61 10.41 6.93 11.70
CA THR A 61 10.67 5.96 12.77
C THR A 61 11.42 4.74 12.23
N ALA A 62 10.98 4.17 11.10
CA ALA A 62 11.64 3.02 10.49
C ALA A 62 13.10 3.33 10.10
N VAL A 63 13.35 4.51 9.53
CA VAL A 63 14.71 4.99 9.19
C VAL A 63 15.56 5.19 10.43
N GLN A 64 15.00 5.85 11.46
CA GLN A 64 15.73 6.14 12.70
C GLN A 64 16.23 4.88 13.43
N TYR A 65 15.46 3.79 13.35
CA TYR A 65 15.77 2.53 14.03
C TYR A 65 16.32 1.46 13.09
N ASP A 66 16.75 1.82 11.89
CA ASP A 66 17.31 0.90 10.88
C ASP A 66 16.42 -0.32 10.64
N LEU A 67 15.11 -0.10 10.48
CA LEU A 67 14.14 -1.14 10.24
C LEU A 67 13.86 -1.27 8.72
N PRO A 68 14.51 -2.21 8.00
CA PRO A 68 14.34 -2.37 6.56
C PRO A 68 12.97 -3.00 6.24
N ILE A 69 11.95 -2.16 6.14
CA ILE A 69 10.62 -2.52 5.64
C ILE A 69 10.46 -2.03 4.20
N ILE A 70 9.64 -2.70 3.42
CA ILE A 70 9.27 -2.28 2.07
C ILE A 70 7.81 -1.86 2.08
N CYS A 71 7.51 -0.61 1.76
CA CYS A 71 6.15 -0.12 1.62
C CYS A 71 5.80 0.02 0.13
N VAL A 72 4.80 -0.73 -0.33
CA VAL A 72 4.22 -0.60 -1.67
C VAL A 72 2.97 0.25 -1.55
N VAL A 73 2.99 1.42 -2.19
CA VAL A 73 1.89 2.38 -2.20
C VAL A 73 1.16 2.28 -3.54
N PHE A 74 -0.08 1.85 -3.55
CA PHE A 74 -0.95 1.93 -4.72
C PHE A 74 -1.53 3.35 -4.81
N ASN A 75 -1.01 4.13 -5.74
CA ASN A 75 -1.29 5.55 -5.89
C ASN A 75 -2.21 5.78 -7.09
N ASN A 76 -3.49 6.02 -6.82
CA ASN A 76 -4.48 6.42 -7.81
C ASN A 76 -4.90 7.88 -7.67
N GLY A 77 -4.29 8.63 -6.77
CA GLY A 77 -4.59 10.04 -6.51
C GLY A 77 -5.94 10.28 -5.85
N THR A 78 -6.57 9.22 -5.27
CA THR A 78 -7.90 9.36 -4.69
C THR A 78 -8.09 8.49 -3.44
N LEU A 79 -9.05 8.87 -2.60
CA LEU A 79 -9.69 7.95 -1.65
C LEU A 79 -10.66 7.05 -2.43
N GLY A 80 -10.14 6.08 -3.19
CA GLY A 80 -10.90 5.33 -4.20
C GLY A 80 -12.24 4.81 -3.70
N MET A 81 -12.28 4.09 -2.57
CA MET A 81 -13.54 3.58 -2.01
C MET A 81 -14.53 4.69 -1.64
N VAL A 82 -14.06 5.84 -1.20
CA VAL A 82 -14.93 7.01 -0.89
C VAL A 82 -15.43 7.62 -2.20
N ASN A 83 -14.53 7.82 -3.16
CA ASN A 83 -14.83 8.39 -4.46
C ASN A 83 -15.87 7.56 -5.21
N ASP A 84 -15.74 6.23 -5.22
CA ASP A 84 -16.63 5.30 -5.90
C ASP A 84 -18.07 5.30 -5.33
N HIS A 85 -18.21 5.62 -4.03
CA HIS A 85 -19.53 5.67 -3.37
C HIS A 85 -20.19 7.06 -3.41
N GLN A 86 -19.46 8.08 -3.89
CA GLN A 86 -20.05 9.42 -4.07
C GLN A 86 -20.78 9.50 -5.43
N PRO A 87 -21.96 10.13 -5.46
CA PRO A 87 -22.71 10.30 -6.72
C PRO A 87 -21.88 11.06 -7.76
N GLU A 88 -22.04 10.69 -9.03
CA GLU A 88 -21.39 11.39 -10.13
C GLU A 88 -21.81 12.87 -10.13
N GLY A 89 -20.84 13.76 -10.35
CA GLY A 89 -21.04 15.22 -10.27
C GLY A 89 -21.10 15.81 -8.85
N HIS A 90 -21.02 14.97 -7.80
CA HIS A 90 -21.04 15.38 -6.39
C HIS A 90 -19.84 14.84 -5.60
N LYS A 91 -18.73 14.57 -6.27
CA LYS A 91 -17.49 14.13 -5.62
C LYS A 91 -16.85 15.26 -4.86
N ILE A 92 -16.54 15.04 -3.57
CA ILE A 92 -15.98 16.04 -2.70
C ILE A 92 -14.92 15.43 -1.77
N ALA A 93 -13.79 16.11 -1.61
CA ALA A 93 -12.70 15.78 -0.68
C ALA A 93 -12.16 14.34 -0.82
N SER A 94 -12.31 13.72 -1.98
CA SER A 94 -11.84 12.35 -2.27
C SER A 94 -10.69 12.30 -3.27
N GLU A 95 -10.36 13.43 -3.90
CA GLU A 95 -9.24 13.55 -4.84
C GLU A 95 -8.03 14.21 -4.16
N PHE A 96 -6.83 13.77 -4.51
CA PHE A 96 -5.59 14.31 -3.99
C PHE A 96 -4.84 15.12 -5.05
N TYR A 97 -4.04 16.06 -4.59
CA TYR A 97 -2.98 16.62 -5.42
C TYR A 97 -1.99 15.50 -5.77
N PRO A 98 -1.56 15.39 -7.04
CA PRO A 98 -0.59 14.37 -7.44
C PRO A 98 0.68 14.44 -6.60
N THR A 99 0.87 13.44 -5.75
CA THR A 99 2.01 13.36 -4.85
C THR A 99 2.90 12.20 -5.24
N ASN A 100 4.20 12.44 -5.38
CA ASN A 100 5.19 11.38 -5.51
C ASN A 100 5.58 10.90 -4.10
N ASN A 101 5.00 9.76 -3.69
CA ASN A 101 5.20 9.20 -2.36
C ASN A 101 6.63 8.66 -2.16
N ALA A 102 7.30 8.25 -3.22
CA ALA A 102 8.70 7.85 -3.18
C ALA A 102 9.61 9.03 -2.83
N THR A 103 9.42 10.19 -3.47
CA THR A 103 10.17 11.42 -3.15
C THR A 103 9.91 11.90 -1.72
N VAL A 104 8.67 11.78 -1.22
CA VAL A 104 8.35 12.08 0.18
C VAL A 104 9.17 11.20 1.12
N ALA A 105 9.23 9.90 0.83
CA ALA A 105 10.01 8.95 1.63
C ALA A 105 11.51 9.22 1.57
N GLU A 106 12.05 9.59 0.41
CA GLU A 106 13.45 9.98 0.24
C GLU A 106 13.80 11.20 1.09
N GLY A 107 12.91 12.19 1.18
CA GLY A 107 13.04 13.35 2.07
C GLY A 107 13.10 12.97 3.56
N MET A 108 12.59 11.79 3.92
CA MET A 108 12.68 11.22 5.27
C MET A 108 13.87 10.26 5.46
N GLY A 109 14.75 10.11 4.45
CA GLY A 109 15.92 9.25 4.51
C GLY A 109 15.68 7.79 4.07
N ALA A 110 14.52 7.44 3.56
CA ALA A 110 14.24 6.11 3.00
C ALA A 110 14.81 5.97 1.58
N TRP A 111 14.78 4.75 1.04
CA TRP A 111 14.96 4.50 -0.38
C TRP A 111 13.60 4.64 -1.09
N GLY A 112 13.56 5.32 -2.21
CA GLY A 112 12.30 5.57 -2.94
C GLY A 112 12.39 5.25 -4.42
N ILE A 113 11.32 4.73 -5.00
CA ILE A 113 11.12 4.62 -6.45
C ILE A 113 9.65 4.75 -6.80
N GLN A 114 9.35 5.52 -7.84
CA GLN A 114 8.02 5.55 -8.45
C GLN A 114 8.02 4.74 -9.73
N ILE A 115 7.01 3.90 -9.94
CA ILE A 115 6.81 3.10 -11.15
C ILE A 115 5.43 3.36 -11.75
N ASN A 116 5.36 3.37 -13.09
CA ASN A 116 4.13 3.63 -13.85
C ASN A 116 3.64 2.38 -14.60
N ASP A 117 4.41 1.31 -14.65
CA ASP A 117 4.03 0.02 -15.24
C ASP A 117 4.15 -1.08 -14.17
N SER A 118 3.10 -1.85 -13.99
CA SER A 118 3.09 -2.96 -13.04
C SER A 118 4.14 -4.05 -13.34
N LYS A 119 4.64 -4.12 -14.59
CA LYS A 119 5.71 -5.02 -14.98
C LYS A 119 7.04 -4.72 -14.29
N ASP A 120 7.23 -3.45 -13.86
CA ASP A 120 8.46 -3.01 -13.18
C ASP A 120 8.43 -3.36 -11.68
N LEU A 121 7.27 -3.75 -11.12
CA LEU A 121 7.13 -4.03 -9.70
C LEU A 121 8.07 -5.14 -9.19
N PRO A 122 8.27 -6.27 -9.89
CA PRO A 122 9.20 -7.29 -9.43
C PRO A 122 10.65 -6.79 -9.32
N ASP A 123 11.10 -5.94 -10.24
CA ASP A 123 12.44 -5.37 -10.23
C ASP A 123 12.58 -4.31 -9.13
N ALA A 124 11.57 -3.47 -8.95
CA ALA A 124 11.52 -2.50 -7.88
C ALA A 124 11.55 -3.17 -6.48
N LEU A 125 10.82 -4.27 -6.29
CA LEU A 125 10.86 -5.05 -5.05
C LEU A 125 12.24 -5.65 -4.79
N ARG A 126 12.91 -6.19 -5.81
CA ARG A 126 14.28 -6.72 -5.70
C ARG A 126 15.27 -5.61 -5.33
N ALA A 127 15.16 -4.45 -5.98
CA ALA A 127 16.02 -3.30 -5.69
C ALA A 127 15.80 -2.75 -4.27
N ALA A 128 14.55 -2.64 -3.84
CA ALA A 128 14.19 -2.22 -2.48
C ALA A 128 14.77 -3.18 -1.44
N GLN A 129 14.63 -4.49 -1.65
CA GLN A 129 15.20 -5.51 -0.76
C GLN A 129 16.73 -5.45 -0.75
N ALA A 130 17.37 -5.32 -1.90
CA ALA A 130 18.83 -5.25 -2.03
C ALA A 130 19.41 -3.97 -1.38
N SER A 131 18.62 -2.91 -1.26
CA SER A 131 19.04 -1.66 -0.62
C SER A 131 19.34 -1.85 0.87
N GLY A 132 18.74 -2.85 1.52
CA GLY A 132 18.85 -3.09 2.97
C GLY A 132 18.28 -1.94 3.83
N ARG A 133 17.52 -1.02 3.23
CA ARG A 133 16.98 0.19 3.87
C ARG A 133 15.47 0.12 3.98
N THR A 134 14.89 0.97 4.83
CA THR A 134 13.47 1.32 4.69
C THR A 134 13.20 1.81 3.27
N ALA A 135 12.23 1.22 2.58
CA ALA A 135 11.99 1.49 1.16
C ALA A 135 10.51 1.79 0.89
N VAL A 136 10.26 2.68 -0.09
CA VAL A 136 8.92 2.99 -0.58
C VAL A 136 8.88 2.85 -2.10
N ILE A 137 7.97 2.02 -2.58
CA ILE A 137 7.66 1.83 -4.00
C ILE A 137 6.30 2.47 -4.25
N ASP A 138 6.28 3.60 -4.94
CA ASP A 138 5.07 4.33 -5.32
C ASP A 138 4.60 3.83 -6.67
N VAL A 139 3.54 3.03 -6.69
CA VAL A 139 2.98 2.40 -7.89
C VAL A 139 1.82 3.22 -8.38
N ILE A 140 1.98 3.90 -9.53
CA ILE A 140 0.88 4.62 -10.15
C ILE A 140 -0.09 3.60 -10.75
N ILE A 141 -1.33 3.70 -10.33
CA ILE A 141 -2.41 2.83 -10.81
C ILE A 141 -3.57 3.66 -11.36
N ASP A 142 -4.35 3.06 -12.23
CA ASP A 142 -5.58 3.66 -12.77
C ASP A 142 -6.62 3.82 -11.64
N PRO A 143 -7.29 4.98 -11.50
CA PRO A 143 -8.36 5.18 -10.53
C PRO A 143 -9.63 4.35 -10.75
N GLY A 144 -9.83 3.75 -11.90
CA GLY A 144 -11.00 2.92 -12.19
C GLY A 144 -10.69 1.58 -12.85
N PRO A 145 -11.65 0.66 -13.02
CA PRO A 145 -12.93 0.53 -12.34
C PRO A 145 -12.80 0.00 -10.91
N SER A 146 -13.82 0.26 -10.09
CA SER A 146 -13.87 -0.26 -8.72
C SER A 146 -13.79 -1.78 -8.68
N PRO A 147 -12.98 -2.36 -7.79
CA PRO A 147 -13.01 -3.81 -7.54
C PRO A 147 -14.37 -4.38 -7.13
N ASP A 148 -15.33 -3.54 -6.72
CA ASP A 148 -16.70 -3.98 -6.42
C ASP A 148 -17.44 -4.47 -7.66
N ASP A 149 -17.29 -3.79 -8.80
CA ASP A 149 -17.83 -4.27 -10.07
C ASP A 149 -17.22 -5.61 -10.47
N TRP A 150 -15.95 -5.79 -10.19
CA TRP A 150 -15.22 -7.03 -10.45
C TRP A 150 -15.66 -8.17 -9.53
N ARG A 151 -15.94 -7.90 -8.25
CA ARG A 151 -16.48 -8.89 -7.31
C ARG A 151 -17.86 -9.38 -7.71
N MET A 152 -18.73 -8.49 -8.12
CA MET A 152 -20.08 -8.86 -8.55
C MET A 152 -20.05 -9.73 -9.81
N GLY A 153 -19.10 -9.49 -10.73
CA GLY A 153 -18.86 -10.32 -11.90
C GLY A 153 -18.32 -11.72 -11.53
N ALA A 154 -17.31 -11.79 -10.68
CA ALA A 154 -16.70 -13.05 -10.23
C ALA A 154 -17.66 -13.90 -9.37
N TRP A 155 -18.45 -13.25 -8.51
CA TRP A 155 -19.49 -13.92 -7.72
C TRP A 155 -20.57 -14.55 -8.61
N LYS A 156 -21.05 -13.83 -9.62
CA LYS A 156 -22.04 -14.35 -10.57
C LYS A 156 -21.50 -15.50 -11.42
N ALA A 157 -20.24 -15.46 -11.79
CA ALA A 157 -19.60 -16.53 -12.58
C ALA A 157 -19.37 -17.82 -11.78
N GLY A 158 -19.28 -17.75 -10.46
CA GLY A 158 -19.12 -18.92 -9.58
C GLY A 158 -20.44 -19.58 -9.14
N GLN A 159 -21.60 -19.02 -9.58
CA GLN A 159 -22.94 -19.54 -9.27
C GLN A 159 -23.60 -20.25 -10.45
N THR A 160 -22.93 -20.36 -11.59
CA THR A 160 -23.33 -21.17 -12.76
C THR A 160 -22.51 -22.44 -12.82
#